data_f41758c01c7bb03002ad9f05ea4a83ed
#
_entry.id   f41758c01c7bb03002ad9f05ea4a83ed
#
_cell.length_a   1.000
_cell.length_b   1.000
_cell.length_c   1.000
_cell.angle_alpha   90.00
_cell.angle_beta   90.00
_cell.angle_gamma   90.00
#
_symmetry.space_group_name_H-M   'P 1'
#
loop_
_entity.id
_entity.type
_entity.pdbx_description
1 polymer ?
#
loop_
_entity_poly.entity_id
_entity_poly.type
_entity_poly.pdbx_seq_one_letter_code
_entity_poly.pdbx_strand_id
1 'polypeptide(L)'
;GIWCVPKYSNPQGYTYSKETVERFARLKPAAPDFRIYWDNAYSIHHLYDDNQDFLVEILGECAKAGNPDLVYKFTSTSKVSFPGSGIAAVAASKANLDDFRKYMQVQTIGHDKLNQLRHVRFFKDLDGLHAHMRKHADILRPKFELVLDTLDKELSGLGIGEWTKP
;
A
#
# COMPACT_ATOMS: atom_id res chain seq x y z
N GLY A 1 -3.74 -1.77 18.47
CA GLY A 1 -3.65 -2.07 17.03
C GLY A 1 -2.21 -2.09 16.53
N ILE A 2 -2.04 -2.39 15.26
CA ILE A 2 -0.76 -2.38 14.56
C ILE A 2 -0.91 -1.69 13.20
N TRP A 3 0.10 -0.91 12.81
CA TRP A 3 0.19 -0.31 11.47
C TRP A 3 1.16 -1.11 10.61
N CYS A 4 0.73 -1.53 9.43
CA CYS A 4 1.50 -2.34 8.50
C CYS A 4 1.58 -1.66 7.14
N VAL A 5 2.78 -1.63 6.54
CA VAL A 5 3.00 -1.28 5.13
C VAL A 5 3.38 -2.57 4.40
N PRO A 6 2.42 -3.30 3.80
CA PRO A 6 2.62 -4.71 3.45
C PRO A 6 3.34 -4.95 2.13
N LYS A 7 3.49 -3.93 1.28
CA LYS A 7 4.14 -4.05 -0.03
C LYS A 7 5.11 -2.91 -0.24
N TYR A 8 6.31 -3.24 -0.71
CA TYR A 8 7.41 -2.29 -0.94
C TYR A 8 7.61 -1.35 0.26
N SER A 9 7.64 -1.93 1.45
CA SER A 9 7.59 -1.21 2.72
C SER A 9 8.73 -0.19 2.88
N ASN A 10 8.43 0.98 3.40
CA ASN A 10 9.45 1.96 3.77
C ASN A 10 9.87 1.71 5.24
N PRO A 11 11.19 1.56 5.54
CA PRO A 11 12.36 1.78 4.65
C PRO A 11 12.90 0.51 3.97
N GLN A 12 12.43 -0.67 4.28
CA GLN A 12 13.12 -1.94 3.98
C GLN A 12 12.77 -2.54 2.61
N GLY A 13 11.72 -2.05 1.93
CA GLY A 13 11.28 -2.56 0.64
C GLY A 13 10.57 -3.92 0.66
N TYR A 14 10.29 -4.49 1.83
CA TYR A 14 9.66 -5.80 1.95
C TYR A 14 8.22 -5.83 1.44
N THR A 15 7.87 -6.96 0.81
CA THR A 15 6.48 -7.36 0.56
C THR A 15 6.16 -8.58 1.42
N TYR A 16 5.02 -8.56 2.11
CA TYR A 16 4.61 -9.69 2.96
C TYR A 16 4.31 -10.92 2.13
N SER A 17 4.83 -12.05 2.57
CA SER A 17 4.53 -13.34 1.95
C SER A 17 3.06 -13.74 2.18
N LYS A 18 2.56 -14.65 1.37
CA LYS A 18 1.22 -15.24 1.54
C LYS A 18 1.01 -15.76 2.96
N GLU A 19 1.99 -16.50 3.48
CA GLU A 19 1.94 -17.09 4.82
C GLU A 19 1.83 -16.01 5.91
N THR A 20 2.56 -14.90 5.73
CA THR A 20 2.48 -13.77 6.66
C THR A 20 1.09 -13.14 6.65
N VAL A 21 0.52 -12.89 5.48
CA VAL A 21 -0.84 -12.33 5.33
C VAL A 21 -1.88 -13.27 5.96
N GLU A 22 -1.79 -14.57 5.70
CA GLU A 22 -2.69 -15.56 6.29
C GLU A 22 -2.54 -15.65 7.83
N ARG A 23 -1.34 -15.50 8.36
CA ARG A 23 -1.12 -15.44 9.82
C ARG A 23 -1.76 -14.20 10.43
N PHE A 24 -1.64 -13.03 9.80
CA PHE A 24 -2.36 -11.83 10.22
C PHE A 24 -3.87 -12.03 10.20
N ALA A 25 -4.41 -12.64 9.15
CA ALA A 25 -5.84 -12.89 9.02
C ALA A 25 -6.40 -13.80 10.13
N ARG A 26 -5.58 -14.76 10.62
CA ARG A 26 -5.94 -15.70 11.70
C ARG A 26 -5.59 -15.19 13.10
N LEU A 27 -5.08 -13.95 13.22
CA LEU A 27 -4.70 -13.40 14.51
C LEU A 27 -5.90 -13.35 15.47
N LYS A 28 -5.68 -13.77 16.70
CA LYS A 28 -6.66 -13.69 17.80
C LYS A 28 -6.14 -12.73 18.86
N PRO A 29 -6.37 -11.43 18.70
CA PRO A 29 -5.89 -10.44 19.65
C PRO A 29 -6.61 -10.57 20.99
N ALA A 30 -5.89 -10.27 22.08
CA ALA A 30 -6.48 -10.26 23.42
C ALA A 30 -7.45 -9.07 23.63
N ALA A 31 -7.17 -7.95 22.98
CA ALA A 31 -8.03 -6.77 23.05
C ALA A 31 -9.15 -6.84 21.99
N PRO A 32 -10.43 -6.70 22.37
CA PRO A 32 -11.56 -6.84 21.45
C PRO A 32 -11.64 -5.72 20.39
N ASP A 33 -11.04 -4.60 20.70
CA ASP A 33 -10.98 -3.42 19.83
C ASP A 33 -9.68 -3.36 19.01
N PHE A 34 -8.83 -4.40 19.05
CA PHE A 34 -7.61 -4.46 18.26
C PHE A 34 -7.91 -4.41 16.77
N ARG A 35 -7.17 -3.57 16.03
CA ARG A 35 -7.28 -3.45 14.58
C ARG A 35 -5.90 -3.43 13.93
N ILE A 36 -5.85 -3.95 12.71
CA ILE A 36 -4.72 -3.86 11.80
C ILE A 36 -5.01 -2.72 10.81
N TYR A 37 -4.14 -1.73 10.79
CA TYR A 37 -4.16 -0.63 9.82
C TYR A 37 -3.23 -1.01 8.67
N TRP A 38 -3.83 -1.42 7.56
CA TRP A 38 -3.13 -1.98 6.39
C TRP A 38 -2.91 -0.90 5.36
N ASP A 39 -1.76 -0.23 5.43
CA ASP A 39 -1.39 0.88 4.56
C ASP A 39 -0.84 0.37 3.23
N ASN A 40 -1.69 0.35 2.21
CA ASN A 40 -1.36 -0.13 0.88
C ASN A 40 -0.88 1.02 -0.04
N ALA A 41 -0.05 1.91 0.49
CA ALA A 41 0.42 3.11 -0.20
C ALA A 41 1.22 2.80 -1.49
N TYR A 42 1.87 1.63 -1.55
CA TYR A 42 2.77 1.27 -2.65
C TYR A 42 2.25 0.14 -3.54
N SER A 43 0.95 -0.11 -3.56
CA SER A 43 0.33 -1.26 -4.24
C SER A 43 0.69 -1.40 -5.72
N ILE A 44 0.93 -0.28 -6.41
CA ILE A 44 1.16 -0.19 -7.86
C ILE A 44 2.52 0.46 -8.21
N HIS A 45 3.47 0.50 -7.27
CA HIS A 45 4.78 1.14 -7.47
C HIS A 45 5.84 0.14 -7.97
N HIS A 46 5.48 -0.66 -8.96
CA HIS A 46 6.40 -1.58 -9.60
C HIS A 46 7.47 -0.83 -10.40
N LEU A 47 8.74 -1.18 -10.24
CA LEU A 47 9.83 -0.63 -11.04
C LEU A 47 10.05 -1.40 -12.34
N TYR A 48 9.65 -2.67 -12.38
CA TYR A 48 9.81 -3.57 -13.54
C TYR A 48 8.47 -4.18 -13.89
N ASP A 49 8.17 -4.33 -15.18
CA ASP A 49 6.92 -4.93 -15.65
C ASP A 49 6.90 -6.46 -15.49
N ASP A 50 8.08 -7.09 -15.58
CA ASP A 50 8.29 -8.53 -15.51
C ASP A 50 8.69 -9.05 -14.12
N ASN A 51 8.94 -8.16 -13.18
CA ASN A 51 9.31 -8.51 -11.81
C ASN A 51 8.47 -7.68 -10.82
N GLN A 52 7.26 -8.14 -10.54
CA GLN A 52 6.32 -7.49 -9.65
C GLN A 52 6.01 -8.38 -8.45
N ASP A 53 6.13 -7.82 -7.26
CA ASP A 53 5.69 -8.52 -6.06
C ASP A 53 4.18 -8.70 -6.07
N PHE A 54 3.74 -9.86 -5.65
CA PHE A 54 2.33 -10.17 -5.44
C PHE A 54 2.00 -10.13 -3.94
N LEU A 55 1.02 -9.30 -3.59
CA LEU A 55 0.48 -9.24 -2.23
C LEU A 55 -0.92 -9.85 -2.19
N VAL A 56 -1.11 -10.84 -1.33
CA VAL A 56 -2.42 -11.46 -1.10
C VAL A 56 -3.40 -10.44 -0.50
N GLU A 57 -4.67 -10.52 -0.91
CA GLU A 57 -5.72 -9.61 -0.46
C GLU A 57 -6.19 -9.95 0.96
N ILE A 58 -5.82 -9.10 1.94
CA ILE A 58 -6.00 -9.34 3.37
C ILE A 58 -7.47 -9.41 3.81
N LEU A 59 -8.37 -8.60 3.23
CA LEU A 59 -9.78 -8.59 3.68
C LEU A 59 -10.48 -9.91 3.35
N GLY A 60 -10.19 -10.48 2.18
CA GLY A 60 -10.68 -11.80 1.80
C GLY A 60 -10.14 -12.90 2.71
N GLU A 61 -8.85 -12.84 3.07
CA GLU A 61 -8.25 -13.81 3.99
C GLU A 61 -8.83 -13.66 5.41
N CYS A 62 -9.06 -12.45 5.88
CA CYS A 62 -9.76 -12.21 7.16
C CYS A 62 -11.19 -12.78 7.15
N ALA A 63 -11.93 -12.59 6.07
CA ALA A 63 -13.27 -13.15 5.94
C ALA A 63 -13.26 -14.68 5.98
N LYS A 64 -12.34 -15.34 5.26
CA LYS A 64 -12.13 -16.79 5.29
C LYS A 64 -11.74 -17.30 6.68
N ALA A 65 -10.97 -16.52 7.43
CA ALA A 65 -10.53 -16.85 8.78
C ALA A 65 -11.58 -16.59 9.87
N GLY A 66 -12.75 -16.03 9.53
CA GLY A 66 -13.79 -15.66 10.49
C GLY A 66 -13.49 -14.36 11.26
N ASN A 67 -12.57 -13.53 10.79
CA ASN A 67 -12.15 -12.27 11.39
C ASN A 67 -12.42 -11.05 10.46
N PRO A 68 -13.64 -10.86 9.90
CA PRO A 68 -13.89 -9.84 8.89
C PRO A 68 -13.63 -8.41 9.38
N ASP A 69 -13.74 -8.16 10.68
CA ASP A 69 -13.65 -6.83 11.28
C ASP A 69 -12.22 -6.48 11.76
N LEU A 70 -11.24 -7.34 11.49
CA LEU A 70 -9.89 -7.17 12.02
C LEU A 70 -9.10 -6.04 11.33
N VAL A 71 -9.41 -5.72 10.06
CA VAL A 71 -8.56 -4.88 9.20
C VAL A 71 -9.29 -3.64 8.70
N TYR A 72 -8.58 -2.50 8.75
CA TYR A 72 -8.81 -1.32 7.91
C TYR A 72 -7.71 -1.24 6.87
N LYS A 73 -8.06 -1.30 5.59
CA LYS A 73 -7.12 -1.21 4.46
C LYS A 73 -7.20 0.18 3.84
N PHE A 74 -6.06 0.86 3.77
CA PHE A 74 -5.96 2.22 3.27
C PHE A 74 -5.14 2.27 1.99
N THR A 75 -5.46 3.23 1.14
CA THR A 75 -4.61 3.63 0.02
C THR A 75 -4.77 5.12 -0.26
N SER A 76 -3.81 5.71 -0.94
CA SER A 76 -3.90 7.09 -1.41
C SER A 76 -3.14 7.30 -2.71
N THR A 77 -3.46 8.37 -3.40
CA THR A 77 -2.75 8.80 -4.61
C THR A 77 -1.63 9.80 -4.32
N SER A 78 -1.29 10.03 -3.05
CA SER A 78 -0.27 11.01 -2.65
C SER A 78 1.11 10.76 -3.27
N LYS A 79 1.44 9.48 -3.53
CA LYS A 79 2.68 9.07 -4.19
C LYS A 79 2.48 8.63 -5.65
N VAL A 80 1.26 8.76 -6.14
CA VAL A 80 0.84 8.40 -7.51
C VAL A 80 0.64 9.65 -8.36
N SER A 81 -0.07 10.66 -7.83
CA SER A 81 -0.30 11.94 -8.50
C SER A 81 0.54 13.07 -7.86
N PHE A 82 -0.05 13.85 -6.95
CA PHE A 82 0.62 14.96 -6.30
C PHE A 82 0.50 14.88 -4.78
N PRO A 83 1.61 15.04 -4.03
CA PRO A 83 1.54 15.22 -2.58
C PRO A 83 0.70 16.48 -2.24
N GLY A 84 -0.16 16.35 -1.24
CA GLY A 84 -1.06 17.44 -0.84
C GLY A 84 -2.32 17.62 -1.70
N SER A 85 -2.37 16.99 -2.88
CA SER A 85 -3.55 16.98 -3.76
C SER A 85 -4.05 15.57 -4.05
N GLY A 86 -3.64 14.59 -3.24
CA GLY A 86 -4.07 13.21 -3.37
C GLY A 86 -5.52 13.00 -2.93
N ILE A 87 -6.08 11.88 -3.36
CA ILE A 87 -7.29 11.29 -2.81
C ILE A 87 -6.92 10.03 -2.04
N ALA A 88 -7.73 9.68 -1.05
CA ALA A 88 -7.55 8.46 -0.28
C ALA A 88 -8.81 7.60 -0.31
N ALA A 89 -8.64 6.32 -0.09
CA ALA A 89 -9.73 5.38 0.06
C ALA A 89 -9.47 4.44 1.25
N VAL A 90 -10.54 4.02 1.91
CA VAL A 90 -10.54 2.99 2.93
C VAL A 90 -11.46 1.86 2.52
N ALA A 91 -10.99 0.63 2.69
CA ALA A 91 -11.77 -0.59 2.55
C ALA A 91 -11.73 -1.36 3.87
N ALA A 92 -12.88 -1.87 4.30
CA ALA A 92 -13.01 -2.67 5.51
C ALA A 92 -14.33 -3.46 5.47
N SER A 93 -14.63 -4.23 6.51
CA SER A 93 -15.94 -4.83 6.67
C SER A 93 -17.04 -3.77 6.76
N LYS A 94 -18.28 -4.18 6.52
CA LYS A 94 -19.44 -3.28 6.66
C LYS A 94 -19.53 -2.69 8.07
N ALA A 95 -19.31 -3.50 9.10
CA ALA A 95 -19.36 -3.05 10.50
C ALA A 95 -18.32 -1.97 10.79
N ASN A 96 -17.08 -2.19 10.36
CA ASN A 96 -16.00 -1.20 10.49
C ASN A 96 -16.28 0.09 9.72
N LEU A 97 -16.81 -0.01 8.49
CA LEU A 97 -17.14 1.18 7.69
C LEU A 97 -18.33 1.95 8.27
N ASP A 98 -19.32 1.28 8.83
CA ASP A 98 -20.46 1.93 9.48
C ASP A 98 -20.01 2.68 10.74
N ASP A 99 -19.08 2.12 11.50
CA ASP A 99 -18.49 2.82 12.64
C ASP A 99 -17.62 4.00 12.20
N PHE A 100 -16.76 3.83 11.24
CA PHE A 100 -15.90 4.87 10.69
C PHE A 100 -16.69 6.08 10.16
N ARG A 101 -17.81 5.83 9.48
CA ARG A 101 -18.69 6.88 8.96
C ARG A 101 -19.29 7.78 10.02
N LYS A 102 -19.55 7.27 11.23
CA LYS A 102 -20.07 8.09 12.35
C LYS A 102 -19.13 9.25 12.67
N TYR A 103 -17.83 9.01 12.64
CA TYR A 103 -16.81 10.04 12.89
C TYR A 103 -16.58 10.93 11.66
N MET A 104 -16.55 10.36 10.48
CA MET A 104 -16.37 11.12 9.25
C MET A 104 -17.47 12.15 9.03
N GLN A 105 -18.71 11.82 9.32
CA GLN A 105 -19.85 12.75 9.16
C GLN A 105 -19.73 14.00 10.01
N VAL A 106 -19.03 13.92 11.14
CA VAL A 106 -18.80 15.06 12.02
C VAL A 106 -17.57 15.87 11.59
N GLN A 107 -16.56 15.19 11.04
CA GLN A 107 -15.32 15.84 10.60
C GLN A 107 -15.47 16.59 9.28
N THR A 108 -16.25 16.07 8.36
CA THR A 108 -16.46 16.66 7.03
C THR A 108 -17.83 16.30 6.47
N ILE A 109 -18.53 17.31 5.96
CA ILE A 109 -19.84 17.12 5.30
C ILE A 109 -19.66 16.43 3.95
N GLY A 110 -18.53 16.63 3.31
CA GLY A 110 -18.21 16.01 2.02
C GLY A 110 -16.73 16.14 1.68
N HIS A 111 -16.27 15.21 0.86
CA HIS A 111 -14.91 15.21 0.36
C HIS A 111 -14.75 16.15 -0.84
N ASP A 112 -13.51 16.56 -1.15
CA ASP A 112 -13.16 17.39 -2.29
C ASP A 112 -13.50 16.69 -3.62
N LYS A 113 -14.72 16.90 -4.10
CA LYS A 113 -15.25 16.33 -5.35
C LYS A 113 -14.50 16.86 -6.58
N LEU A 114 -13.97 18.09 -6.48
CA LEU A 114 -13.23 18.68 -7.59
C LEU A 114 -11.90 17.96 -7.78
N ASN A 115 -11.22 17.65 -6.68
CA ASN A 115 -9.99 16.87 -6.71
C ASN A 115 -10.23 15.42 -7.16
N GLN A 116 -11.32 14.79 -6.71
CA GLN A 116 -11.73 13.48 -7.22
C GLN A 116 -11.96 13.51 -8.74
N LEU A 117 -12.68 14.53 -9.25
CA LEU A 117 -12.91 14.69 -10.68
C LEU A 117 -11.62 14.92 -11.48
N ARG A 118 -10.65 15.65 -10.93
CA ARG A 118 -9.31 15.81 -11.53
C ARG A 118 -8.64 14.46 -11.73
N HIS A 119 -8.64 13.60 -10.71
CA HIS A 119 -8.06 12.25 -10.78
C HIS A 119 -8.78 11.38 -11.83
N VAL A 120 -10.12 11.39 -11.83
CA VAL A 120 -10.91 10.64 -12.83
C VAL A 120 -10.59 11.11 -14.25
N ARG A 121 -10.52 12.42 -14.49
CA ARG A 121 -10.21 12.97 -15.81
C ARG A 121 -8.76 12.70 -16.24
N PHE A 122 -7.83 12.70 -15.30
CA PHE A 122 -6.42 12.50 -15.57
C PHE A 122 -6.11 11.03 -15.87
N PHE A 123 -6.53 10.12 -15.01
CA PHE A 123 -6.27 8.69 -15.19
C PHE A 123 -7.23 8.03 -16.16
N LYS A 124 -8.48 8.52 -16.26
CA LYS A 124 -9.60 7.97 -17.01
C LYS A 124 -10.08 6.62 -16.47
N ASP A 125 -9.20 5.63 -16.48
CA ASP A 125 -9.44 4.25 -16.11
C ASP A 125 -8.18 3.63 -15.46
N LEU A 126 -8.24 2.33 -15.19
CA LEU A 126 -7.16 1.58 -14.60
C LEU A 126 -5.94 1.48 -15.54
N ASP A 127 -6.17 1.36 -16.84
CA ASP A 127 -5.08 1.28 -17.83
C ASP A 127 -4.31 2.61 -17.90
N GLY A 128 -5.02 3.73 -17.84
CA GLY A 128 -4.42 5.06 -17.74
C GLY A 128 -3.61 5.24 -16.46
N LEU A 129 -4.09 4.71 -15.33
CA LEU A 129 -3.34 4.71 -14.08
C LEU A 129 -2.05 3.87 -14.20
N HIS A 130 -2.12 2.66 -14.74
CA HIS A 130 -0.94 1.82 -14.95
C HIS A 130 0.04 2.45 -15.93
N ALA A 131 -0.44 3.05 -17.02
CA ALA A 131 0.43 3.76 -17.97
C ALA A 131 1.15 4.95 -17.32
N HIS A 132 0.49 5.65 -16.39
CA HIS A 132 1.11 6.71 -15.62
C HIS A 132 2.19 6.17 -14.68
N MET A 133 1.93 5.08 -13.98
CA MET A 133 2.89 4.47 -13.06
C MET A 133 4.12 3.89 -13.78
N ARG A 134 3.99 3.39 -15.02
CA ARG A 134 5.14 3.01 -15.85
C ARG A 134 6.07 4.20 -16.12
N LYS A 135 5.52 5.39 -16.40
CA LYS A 135 6.34 6.61 -16.57
C LYS A 135 7.08 6.98 -15.27
N HIS A 136 6.45 6.78 -14.11
CA HIS A 136 7.12 6.94 -12.82
C HIS A 136 8.26 5.95 -12.66
N ALA A 137 8.03 4.68 -12.99
CA ALA A 137 9.06 3.64 -12.95
C ALA A 137 10.26 4.00 -13.84
N ASP A 138 10.04 4.50 -15.06
CA ASP A 138 11.11 4.92 -15.99
C ASP A 138 11.96 6.07 -15.42
N ILE A 139 11.38 6.96 -14.62
CA ILE A 139 12.11 8.04 -13.95
C ILE A 139 12.86 7.55 -12.70
N LEU A 140 12.29 6.61 -11.97
CA LEU A 140 12.82 6.16 -10.67
C LEU A 140 13.84 5.02 -10.82
N ARG A 141 13.61 4.09 -11.74
CA ARG A 141 14.44 2.89 -11.94
C ARG A 141 15.94 3.19 -12.05
N PRO A 142 16.38 4.13 -12.90
CA PRO A 142 17.81 4.43 -13.01
C PRO A 142 18.42 4.91 -11.69
N LYS A 143 17.63 5.58 -10.83
CA LYS A 143 18.10 6.06 -9.53
C LYS A 143 18.27 4.92 -8.55
N PHE A 144 17.33 3.96 -8.52
CA PHE A 144 17.44 2.76 -7.70
C PHE A 144 18.61 1.89 -8.15
N GLU A 145 18.77 1.67 -9.46
CA GLU A 145 19.87 0.89 -10.04
C GLU A 145 21.23 1.52 -9.69
N LEU A 146 21.36 2.85 -9.84
CA LEU A 146 22.58 3.56 -9.46
C LEU A 146 22.95 3.36 -7.98
N VAL A 147 21.96 3.40 -7.07
CA VAL A 147 22.21 3.17 -5.65
C VAL A 147 22.67 1.72 -5.41
N LEU A 148 21.98 0.75 -5.99
CA LEU A 148 22.33 -0.66 -5.83
C LEU A 148 23.70 -0.98 -6.40
N ASP A 149 24.01 -0.49 -7.59
CA ASP A 149 25.32 -0.68 -8.22
C ASP A 149 26.45 -0.03 -7.40
N THR A 150 26.17 1.13 -6.79
CA THR A 150 27.14 1.80 -5.90
C THR A 150 27.35 1.02 -4.63
N LEU A 151 26.27 0.54 -3.99
CA LEU A 151 26.36 -0.31 -2.80
C LEU A 151 27.14 -1.60 -3.08
N ASP A 152 26.85 -2.24 -4.23
CA ASP A 152 27.56 -3.44 -4.66
C ASP A 152 29.06 -3.17 -4.85
N LYS A 153 29.39 -2.10 -5.53
CA LYS A 153 30.78 -1.75 -5.82
C LYS A 153 31.57 -1.40 -4.56
N GLU A 154 30.97 -0.62 -3.64
CA GLU A 154 31.72 -0.05 -2.50
C GLU A 154 31.64 -0.92 -1.24
N LEU A 155 30.57 -1.70 -1.05
CA LEU A 155 30.30 -2.41 0.20
C LEU A 155 30.22 -3.93 0.07
N SER A 156 30.17 -4.49 -1.15
CA SER A 156 30.12 -5.93 -1.34
C SER A 156 31.36 -6.62 -0.74
N GLY A 157 31.12 -7.67 0.02
CA GLY A 157 32.20 -8.44 0.68
C GLY A 157 32.73 -7.86 1.99
N LEU A 158 32.26 -6.68 2.44
CA LEU A 158 32.67 -6.10 3.72
C LEU A 158 31.83 -6.60 4.91
N GLY A 159 30.78 -7.38 4.68
CA GLY A 159 29.89 -7.90 5.73
C GLY A 159 29.05 -6.82 6.44
N ILE A 160 28.84 -5.66 5.80
CA ILE A 160 28.16 -4.51 6.40
C ILE A 160 26.64 -4.62 6.28
N GLY A 161 26.13 -5.32 5.25
CA GLY A 161 24.69 -5.46 5.01
C GLY A 161 24.38 -6.30 3.78
N GLU A 162 23.09 -6.53 3.57
CA GLU A 162 22.55 -7.20 2.41
C GLU A 162 21.53 -6.26 1.73
N TRP A 163 21.52 -6.25 0.41
CA TRP A 163 20.55 -5.53 -0.41
C TRP A 163 20.15 -6.36 -1.61
N THR A 164 18.90 -6.23 -2.02
CA THR A 164 18.35 -6.92 -3.18
C THR A 164 17.69 -5.91 -4.13
N LYS A 165 17.62 -6.27 -5.40
CA LYS A 165 16.82 -5.47 -6.35
C LYS A 165 15.35 -5.53 -5.96
N PRO A 166 14.64 -4.39 -5.99
CA PRO A 166 13.21 -4.30 -5.70
C PRO A 166 12.37 -5.00 -6.77
#